data_60fff75dc4b8f12653cfaa965b9c9ed7
#
_entry.id   60fff75dc4b8f12653cfaa965b9c9ed7
#
_cell.length_a   1.000
_cell.length_b   1.000
_cell.length_c   1.000
_cell.angle_alpha   90.00
_cell.angle_beta   90.00
_cell.angle_gamma   90.00
#
_symmetry.space_group_name_H-M   'P 1'
#
loop_
_entity.id
_entity.type
_entity.pdbx_description
1 polymer ?
#
loop_
_entity_poly.entity_id
_entity_poly.type
_entity_poly.pdbx_seq_one_letter_code
_entity_poly.pdbx_strand_id
1 'polypeptide(L)'
;EFNYFSNVVSLAASIDEDSLVLIDEPETSFHPTWQMNYINHLKEMLSEYNSSHFIVTTHSHFIVSDLENKSSEVVKISGQIPNINVEPLSLPTFGWSTDKVLLSVFDLASTRNFFFNQLVDGLLKEISTKEFDRKSVKEKLVKLEKFDVENLHDDDPMKILINRIREKVKQWQ
;
A
#
# COMPACT_ATOMS: atom_id res chain seq x y z
N GLU A 1 8.04 8.72 -19.09
CA GLU A 1 9.47 8.46 -19.41
C GLU A 1 10.26 9.76 -19.58
N PHE A 2 9.80 10.71 -20.40
CA PHE A 2 10.54 11.97 -20.64
C PHE A 2 10.78 12.78 -19.35
N ASN A 3 9.77 12.90 -18.48
CA ASN A 3 9.89 13.64 -17.22
C ASN A 3 10.90 12.99 -16.26
N TYR A 4 10.98 11.67 -16.22
CA TYR A 4 11.97 10.94 -15.42
C TYR A 4 13.39 11.29 -15.85
N PHE A 5 13.69 11.11 -17.14
CA PHE A 5 15.01 11.43 -17.68
C PHE A 5 15.39 12.90 -17.50
N SER A 6 14.44 13.81 -17.72
CA SER A 6 14.65 15.24 -17.53
C SER A 6 15.01 15.58 -16.07
N ASN A 7 14.26 15.02 -15.11
CA ASN A 7 14.50 15.27 -13.69
C ASN A 7 15.87 14.71 -13.26
N VAL A 8 16.20 13.51 -13.70
CA VAL A 8 17.48 12.88 -13.39
C VAL A 8 18.67 13.60 -14.00
N VAL A 9 18.58 13.98 -15.27
CA VAL A 9 19.64 14.76 -15.96
C VAL A 9 19.81 16.12 -15.29
N SER A 10 18.72 16.79 -14.92
CA SER A 10 18.77 18.07 -14.22
C SER A 10 19.42 17.94 -12.84
N LEU A 11 19.10 16.87 -12.11
CA LEU A 11 19.68 16.57 -10.81
C LEU A 11 21.20 16.30 -10.96
N ALA A 12 21.57 15.41 -11.88
CA ALA A 12 22.97 15.07 -12.13
C ALA A 12 23.81 16.27 -12.59
N ALA A 13 23.20 17.23 -13.28
CA ALA A 13 23.87 18.47 -13.70
C ALA A 13 23.99 19.53 -12.61
N SER A 14 23.27 19.37 -11.49
CA SER A 14 23.15 20.40 -10.44
C SER A 14 23.72 19.97 -9.09
N ILE A 15 23.98 18.65 -8.91
CA ILE A 15 24.46 18.11 -7.64
C ILE A 15 25.97 18.29 -7.51
N ASP A 16 26.40 18.72 -6.34
CA ASP A 16 27.80 18.77 -5.91
C ASP A 16 28.00 17.84 -4.68
N GLU A 17 29.25 17.67 -4.26
CA GLU A 17 29.57 17.01 -2.99
C GLU A 17 28.89 17.76 -1.83
N ASP A 18 28.49 17.02 -0.77
CA ASP A 18 27.81 17.55 0.43
C ASP A 18 26.47 18.27 0.16
N SER A 19 25.79 17.92 -0.93
CA SER A 19 24.49 18.49 -1.27
C SER A 19 23.37 17.92 -0.41
N LEU A 20 22.38 18.77 -0.10
CA LEU A 20 21.04 18.34 0.38
C LEU A 20 20.07 18.38 -0.80
N VAL A 21 19.60 17.22 -1.20
CA VAL A 21 18.69 17.05 -2.34
C VAL A 21 17.28 16.77 -1.84
N LEU A 22 16.32 17.60 -2.21
CA LEU A 22 14.91 17.45 -1.89
C LEU A 22 14.15 17.05 -3.15
N ILE A 23 13.45 15.92 -3.10
CA ILE A 23 12.67 15.37 -4.21
C ILE A 23 11.25 15.18 -3.73
N ASP A 24 10.31 15.85 -4.40
CA ASP A 24 8.90 15.81 -4.05
C ASP A 24 8.11 15.03 -5.08
N GLU A 25 7.40 13.96 -4.63
CA GLU A 25 6.53 13.10 -5.43
C GLU A 25 7.15 12.69 -6.80
N PRO A 26 8.34 12.07 -6.81
CA PRO A 26 9.02 11.73 -8.06
C PRO A 26 8.24 10.75 -8.94
N GLU A 27 7.34 9.98 -8.34
CA GLU A 27 6.53 8.98 -9.03
C GLU A 27 5.46 9.54 -9.94
N THR A 28 5.19 10.84 -9.87
CA THR A 28 4.13 11.48 -10.65
C THR A 28 4.31 11.18 -12.13
N SER A 29 3.30 10.52 -12.73
CA SER A 29 3.30 10.08 -14.15
C SER A 29 4.26 8.93 -14.49
N PHE A 30 4.82 8.22 -13.51
CA PHE A 30 5.65 7.04 -13.77
C PHE A 30 4.83 5.76 -13.84
N HIS A 31 5.17 4.91 -14.80
CA HIS A 31 4.68 3.54 -14.80
C HIS A 31 5.16 2.80 -13.54
N PRO A 32 4.36 1.90 -12.93
CA PRO A 32 4.73 1.17 -11.71
C PRO A 32 6.12 0.53 -11.74
N THR A 33 6.53 -0.03 -12.88
CA THR A 33 7.89 -0.60 -13.04
C THR A 33 9.00 0.42 -12.82
N TRP A 34 8.80 1.68 -13.24
CA TRP A 34 9.75 2.76 -13.03
C TRP A 34 9.78 3.22 -11.57
N GLN A 35 8.62 3.21 -10.90
CA GLN A 35 8.53 3.52 -9.48
C GLN A 35 9.29 2.48 -8.65
N MET A 36 9.16 1.19 -8.97
CA MET A 36 9.88 0.10 -8.29
C MET A 36 11.41 0.23 -8.39
N ASN A 37 11.90 0.70 -9.51
CA ASN A 37 13.35 0.81 -9.74
C ASN A 37 13.91 2.21 -9.42
N TYR A 38 13.07 3.15 -9.01
CA TYR A 38 13.46 4.55 -8.87
C TYR A 38 14.65 4.76 -7.92
N ILE A 39 14.59 4.20 -6.72
CA ILE A 39 15.65 4.36 -5.71
C ILE A 39 16.96 3.72 -6.18
N ASN A 40 16.90 2.55 -6.82
CA ASN A 40 18.09 1.88 -7.34
C ASN A 40 18.75 2.68 -8.46
N HIS A 41 17.95 3.17 -9.40
CA HIS A 41 18.49 4.06 -10.45
C HIS A 41 19.07 5.36 -9.86
N LEU A 42 18.42 5.94 -8.85
CA LEU A 42 18.96 7.14 -8.19
C LEU A 42 20.31 6.85 -7.53
N LYS A 43 20.43 5.74 -6.79
CA LYS A 43 21.68 5.30 -6.15
C LYS A 43 22.80 5.04 -7.18
N GLU A 44 22.48 4.34 -8.27
CA GLU A 44 23.44 4.05 -9.33
C GLU A 44 23.98 5.33 -9.99
N MET A 45 23.09 6.24 -10.37
CA MET A 45 23.46 7.48 -11.07
C MET A 45 24.22 8.47 -10.20
N LEU A 46 23.94 8.47 -8.90
CA LEU A 46 24.52 9.42 -7.96
C LEU A 46 25.54 8.76 -7.02
N SER A 47 26.05 7.59 -7.40
CA SER A 47 27.00 6.79 -6.60
C SER A 47 28.32 7.51 -6.30
N GLU A 48 28.69 8.53 -7.06
CA GLU A 48 29.87 9.35 -6.84
C GLU A 48 29.67 10.41 -5.75
N TYR A 49 28.42 10.77 -5.42
CA TYR A 49 28.07 11.82 -4.44
C TYR A 49 27.72 11.24 -3.07
N ASN A 50 28.64 10.44 -2.50
CA ASN A 50 28.40 9.67 -1.27
C ASN A 50 28.22 10.52 0.00
N SER A 51 28.62 11.78 -0.02
CA SER A 51 28.47 12.73 1.09
C SER A 51 27.13 13.49 1.05
N SER A 52 26.36 13.35 -0.02
CA SER A 52 25.11 14.05 -0.21
C SER A 52 23.93 13.36 0.52
N HIS A 53 22.96 14.15 0.99
CA HIS A 53 21.79 13.68 1.68
C HIS A 53 20.53 13.88 0.83
N PHE A 54 19.71 12.83 0.71
CA PHE A 54 18.50 12.84 -0.11
C PHE A 54 17.27 12.73 0.77
N ILE A 55 16.31 13.64 0.63
CA ILE A 55 14.98 13.57 1.23
C ILE A 55 13.97 13.44 0.11
N VAL A 56 13.23 12.33 0.10
CA VAL A 56 12.22 12.04 -0.92
C VAL A 56 10.86 11.98 -0.23
N THR A 57 9.92 12.84 -0.65
CA THR A 57 8.52 12.68 -0.28
C THR A 57 7.81 11.82 -1.32
N THR A 58 6.95 10.92 -0.90
CA THR A 58 6.25 10.02 -1.84
C THR A 58 4.97 9.45 -1.25
N HIS A 59 3.98 9.23 -2.11
CA HIS A 59 2.81 8.40 -1.84
C HIS A 59 2.91 7.01 -2.50
N SER A 60 4.03 6.69 -3.14
CA SER A 60 4.24 5.42 -3.81
C SER A 60 4.73 4.34 -2.87
N HIS A 61 3.91 3.33 -2.68
CA HIS A 61 4.31 2.11 -1.97
C HIS A 61 5.42 1.34 -2.69
N PHE A 62 5.58 1.53 -3.99
CA PHE A 62 6.67 0.93 -4.77
C PHE A 62 8.03 1.54 -4.42
N ILE A 63 8.11 2.87 -4.31
CA ILE A 63 9.35 3.57 -3.91
C ILE A 63 9.78 3.14 -2.50
N VAL A 64 8.82 2.99 -1.58
CA VAL A 64 9.09 2.62 -0.19
C VAL A 64 9.50 1.15 -0.04
N SER A 65 9.12 0.26 -0.96
CA SER A 65 9.29 -1.19 -0.81
C SER A 65 10.74 -1.69 -0.91
N ASP A 66 11.66 -0.89 -1.45
CA ASP A 66 13.03 -1.31 -1.79
C ASP A 66 14.12 -0.54 -1.01
N LEU A 67 13.82 -0.14 0.22
CA LEU A 67 14.72 0.66 1.04
C LEU A 67 15.54 -0.20 2.02
N GLU A 68 16.85 -0.10 1.90
CA GLU A 68 17.80 -0.76 2.78
C GLU A 68 18.03 0.01 4.08
N ASN A 69 18.00 -0.67 5.21
CA ASN A 69 18.19 -0.07 6.55
C ASN A 69 19.49 0.69 6.76
N LYS A 70 20.56 0.30 6.05
CA LYS A 70 21.89 0.88 6.29
C LYS A 70 22.06 2.24 5.64
N SER A 71 21.29 2.50 4.61
CA SER A 71 21.43 3.70 3.75
C SER A 71 20.17 4.54 3.66
N SER A 72 19.07 4.07 4.25
CA SER A 72 17.78 4.74 4.11
C SER A 72 16.94 4.61 5.39
N GLU A 73 16.18 5.64 5.69
CA GLU A 73 15.18 5.66 6.75
C GLU A 73 13.82 6.08 6.17
N VAL A 74 12.75 5.47 6.64
CA VAL A 74 11.39 5.86 6.31
C VAL A 74 10.80 6.65 7.47
N VAL A 75 10.31 7.85 7.18
CA VAL A 75 9.58 8.68 8.14
C VAL A 75 8.13 8.76 7.68
N LYS A 76 7.22 8.29 8.53
CA LYS A 76 5.80 8.36 8.28
C LYS A 76 5.24 9.67 8.83
N ILE A 77 4.53 10.41 7.98
CA ILE A 77 3.81 11.61 8.35
C ILE A 77 2.31 11.31 8.27
N SER A 78 1.58 11.53 9.36
CA SER A 78 0.15 11.25 9.43
C SER A 78 -0.61 12.34 10.19
N GLY A 79 -1.94 12.34 10.10
CA GLY A 79 -2.79 13.33 10.77
C GLY A 79 -3.23 14.48 9.87
N GLN A 80 -3.78 15.52 10.50
CA GLN A 80 -4.25 16.74 9.84
C GLN A 80 -3.79 17.96 10.62
N ILE A 81 -3.54 19.07 9.94
CA ILE A 81 -3.17 20.34 10.57
C ILE A 81 -4.28 20.76 11.56
N PRO A 82 -3.95 21.12 12.82
CA PRO A 82 -2.60 21.30 13.38
C PRO A 82 -1.96 20.05 13.98
N ASN A 83 -2.64 18.91 14.00
CA ASN A 83 -2.19 17.69 14.68
C ASN A 83 -1.49 16.74 13.68
N ILE A 84 -0.25 17.07 13.33
CA ILE A 84 0.59 16.23 12.48
C ILE A 84 1.43 15.33 13.40
N ASN A 85 1.44 14.03 13.13
CA ASN A 85 2.30 13.06 13.77
C ASN A 85 3.43 12.66 12.80
N VAL A 86 4.65 12.63 13.30
CA VAL A 86 5.85 12.27 12.53
C VAL A 86 6.55 11.13 13.26
N GLU A 87 6.61 9.97 12.62
CA GLU A 87 7.16 8.77 13.24
C GLU A 87 8.20 8.12 12.32
N PRO A 88 9.44 7.87 12.81
CA PRO A 88 10.38 7.05 12.08
C PRO A 88 9.90 5.60 12.08
N LEU A 89 9.98 4.92 10.93
CA LEU A 89 9.63 3.52 10.80
C LEU A 89 10.80 2.65 11.30
N SER A 90 10.58 1.92 12.38
CA SER A 90 11.63 1.12 13.04
C SER A 90 12.04 -0.14 12.25
N LEU A 91 11.34 -0.49 11.18
CA LEU A 91 11.55 -1.71 10.40
C LEU A 91 11.96 -1.40 8.97
N PRO A 92 12.94 -2.17 8.42
CA PRO A 92 13.29 -2.07 7.00
C PRO A 92 12.12 -2.52 6.13
N THR A 93 11.93 -1.84 5.04
CA THR A 93 10.93 -2.24 4.04
C THR A 93 11.52 -3.13 2.96
N PHE A 94 12.84 -3.28 2.93
CA PHE A 94 13.53 -4.12 1.95
C PHE A 94 12.97 -5.56 1.90
N GLY A 95 12.58 -5.99 0.72
CA GLY A 95 11.97 -7.30 0.49
C GLY A 95 10.51 -7.44 0.95
N TRP A 96 9.87 -6.36 1.38
CA TRP A 96 8.45 -6.41 1.68
C TRP A 96 7.61 -6.43 0.40
N SER A 97 6.53 -7.22 0.44
CA SER A 97 5.54 -7.15 -0.62
C SER A 97 4.82 -5.80 -0.60
N THR A 98 4.36 -5.36 -1.75
CA THR A 98 3.55 -4.15 -1.93
C THR A 98 2.36 -4.08 -0.98
N ASP A 99 1.64 -5.19 -0.82
CA ASP A 99 0.52 -5.29 0.13
C ASP A 99 0.97 -5.02 1.58
N LYS A 100 2.11 -5.57 1.97
CA LYS A 100 2.64 -5.35 3.33
C LYS A 100 3.00 -3.89 3.55
N VAL A 101 3.60 -3.22 2.57
CA VAL A 101 3.91 -1.78 2.64
C VAL A 101 2.61 -0.98 2.77
N LEU A 102 1.61 -1.25 1.93
CA LEU A 102 0.31 -0.57 1.98
C LEU A 102 -0.38 -0.71 3.33
N LEU A 103 -0.39 -1.90 3.91
CA LEU A 103 -1.06 -2.18 5.18
C LEU A 103 -0.28 -1.63 6.39
N SER A 104 1.07 -1.68 6.37
CA SER A 104 1.89 -1.40 7.55
C SER A 104 2.51 -0.01 7.57
N VAL A 105 2.78 0.58 6.41
CA VAL A 105 3.36 1.93 6.29
C VAL A 105 2.27 2.96 6.01
N PHE A 106 1.36 2.65 5.08
CA PHE A 106 0.28 3.55 4.67
C PHE A 106 -1.02 3.37 5.47
N ASP A 107 -1.06 2.47 6.47
CA ASP A 107 -2.22 2.18 7.33
C ASP A 107 -3.52 1.85 6.57
N LEU A 108 -3.40 1.29 5.38
CA LEU A 108 -4.58 0.83 4.68
C LEU A 108 -5.21 -0.35 5.43
N ALA A 109 -6.51 -0.28 5.66
CA ALA A 109 -7.25 -1.36 6.31
C ALA A 109 -7.33 -2.63 5.42
N SER A 110 -7.23 -2.46 4.11
CA SER A 110 -7.26 -3.54 3.12
C SER A 110 -6.75 -3.04 1.78
N THR A 111 -6.14 -3.93 0.99
CA THR A 111 -5.76 -3.69 -0.41
C THR A 111 -6.88 -4.04 -1.40
N ARG A 112 -8.04 -4.47 -0.90
CA ARG A 112 -9.20 -4.83 -1.71
C ARG A 112 -10.07 -3.62 -2.04
N ASN A 113 -10.92 -3.78 -3.04
CA ASN A 113 -11.91 -2.78 -3.43
C ASN A 113 -12.76 -2.34 -2.22
N PHE A 114 -12.94 -1.03 -2.07
CA PHE A 114 -13.67 -0.43 -0.95
C PHE A 114 -15.09 -0.98 -0.80
N PHE A 115 -15.82 -1.11 -1.90
CA PHE A 115 -17.20 -1.60 -1.89
C PHE A 115 -17.27 -3.07 -1.45
N PHE A 116 -16.36 -3.91 -1.93
CA PHE A 116 -16.25 -5.31 -1.50
C PHE A 116 -15.99 -5.39 0.01
N ASN A 117 -15.04 -4.60 0.52
CA ASN A 117 -14.77 -4.55 1.96
C ASN A 117 -16.00 -4.14 2.77
N GLN A 118 -16.74 -3.12 2.34
CA GLN A 118 -17.97 -2.71 3.03
C GLN A 118 -19.01 -3.84 3.11
N LEU A 119 -19.18 -4.61 2.05
CA LEU A 119 -20.11 -5.74 2.03
C LEU A 119 -19.67 -6.85 2.98
N VAL A 120 -18.39 -7.20 2.97
CA VAL A 120 -17.82 -8.23 3.85
C VAL A 120 -17.89 -7.78 5.31
N ASP A 121 -17.47 -6.56 5.62
CA ASP A 121 -17.53 -5.99 6.98
C ASP A 121 -18.97 -5.94 7.51
N GLY A 122 -19.91 -5.53 6.65
CA GLY A 122 -21.33 -5.52 6.99
C GLY A 122 -21.88 -6.91 7.28
N LEU A 123 -21.41 -7.93 6.58
CA LEU A 123 -21.76 -9.32 6.81
C LEU A 123 -21.15 -9.84 8.12
N LEU A 124 -19.86 -9.56 8.35
CA LEU A 124 -19.13 -9.99 9.55
C LEU A 124 -19.67 -9.33 10.82
N LYS A 125 -19.97 -8.04 10.79
CA LYS A 125 -20.59 -7.32 11.91
C LYS A 125 -21.94 -7.94 12.29
N GLU A 126 -22.75 -8.25 11.30
CA GLU A 126 -24.06 -8.89 11.54
C GLU A 126 -23.91 -10.24 12.24
N ILE A 127 -23.02 -11.10 11.75
CA ILE A 127 -22.81 -12.45 12.31
C ILE A 127 -22.15 -12.40 13.69
N SER A 128 -21.41 -11.35 14.00
CA SER A 128 -20.71 -11.19 15.29
C SER A 128 -21.63 -10.79 16.44
N THR A 129 -22.84 -10.35 16.16
CA THR A 129 -23.84 -10.01 17.19
C THR A 129 -24.44 -11.28 17.79
N LYS A 130 -24.70 -11.29 19.11
CA LYS A 130 -25.30 -12.45 19.80
C LYS A 130 -26.70 -12.80 19.29
N GLU A 131 -27.44 -11.79 18.85
CA GLU A 131 -28.78 -11.91 18.26
C GLU A 131 -28.75 -11.30 16.86
N PHE A 132 -28.31 -12.08 15.86
CA PHE A 132 -28.27 -11.63 14.49
C PHE A 132 -29.54 -12.03 13.72
N ASP A 133 -29.96 -11.17 12.80
CA ASP A 133 -31.07 -11.47 11.91
C ASP A 133 -30.61 -12.37 10.75
N ARG A 134 -31.07 -13.62 10.77
CA ARG A 134 -30.76 -14.61 9.71
C ARG A 134 -31.19 -14.14 8.31
N LYS A 135 -32.25 -13.36 8.21
CA LYS A 135 -32.75 -12.83 6.94
C LYS A 135 -31.78 -11.77 6.41
N SER A 136 -31.36 -10.85 7.27
CA SER A 136 -30.36 -9.82 6.93
C SER A 136 -29.04 -10.43 6.44
N VAL A 137 -28.55 -11.47 7.11
CA VAL A 137 -27.34 -12.22 6.70
C VAL A 137 -27.51 -12.84 5.32
N LYS A 138 -28.66 -13.49 5.04
CA LYS A 138 -28.94 -14.08 3.72
C LYS A 138 -28.96 -13.00 2.62
N GLU A 139 -29.61 -11.87 2.87
CA GLU A 139 -29.67 -10.75 1.91
C GLU A 139 -28.29 -10.17 1.60
N LYS A 140 -27.43 -10.00 2.62
CA LYS A 140 -26.04 -9.52 2.44
C LYS A 140 -25.19 -10.53 1.68
N LEU A 141 -25.36 -11.82 1.95
CA LEU A 141 -24.66 -12.88 1.23
C LEU A 141 -25.05 -12.90 -0.25
N VAL A 142 -26.34 -12.81 -0.56
CA VAL A 142 -26.84 -12.71 -1.96
C VAL A 142 -26.28 -11.47 -2.67
N LYS A 143 -26.14 -10.35 -1.96
CA LYS A 143 -25.48 -9.16 -2.54
C LYS A 143 -24.02 -9.43 -2.91
N LEU A 144 -23.27 -10.10 -2.04
CA LEU A 144 -21.88 -10.48 -2.32
C LEU A 144 -21.77 -11.42 -3.53
N GLU A 145 -22.68 -12.39 -3.65
CA GLU A 145 -22.69 -13.36 -4.74
C GLU A 145 -22.89 -12.72 -6.14
N LYS A 146 -23.52 -11.55 -6.20
CA LYS A 146 -23.67 -10.80 -7.47
C LYS A 146 -22.35 -10.23 -8.01
N PHE A 147 -21.28 -10.24 -7.23
CA PHE A 147 -19.97 -9.67 -7.59
C PHE A 147 -18.93 -10.74 -7.93
N ASP A 148 -19.36 -11.86 -8.50
CA ASP A 148 -18.48 -12.92 -9.01
C ASP A 148 -17.42 -13.40 -8.01
N VAL A 149 -17.79 -13.50 -6.73
CA VAL A 149 -16.90 -13.99 -5.66
C VAL A 149 -16.34 -15.38 -5.99
N GLU A 150 -17.03 -16.14 -6.82
CA GLU A 150 -16.57 -17.44 -7.31
C GLU A 150 -15.29 -17.35 -8.16
N ASN A 151 -15.04 -16.21 -8.82
CA ASN A 151 -13.84 -15.97 -9.60
C ASN A 151 -12.60 -15.62 -8.76
N LEU A 152 -12.74 -15.44 -7.45
CA LEU A 152 -11.59 -15.34 -6.55
C LEU A 152 -10.83 -16.68 -6.56
N HIS A 153 -9.51 -16.61 -6.42
CA HIS A 153 -8.67 -17.81 -6.34
C HIS A 153 -9.11 -18.70 -5.17
N ASP A 154 -8.97 -20.01 -5.30
CA ASP A 154 -9.47 -20.96 -4.29
C ASP A 154 -8.79 -20.79 -2.93
N ASP A 155 -7.52 -20.35 -2.92
CA ASP A 155 -6.74 -20.06 -1.71
C ASP A 155 -7.04 -18.68 -1.12
N ASP A 156 -7.90 -17.89 -1.76
CA ASP A 156 -8.22 -16.55 -1.28
C ASP A 156 -8.93 -16.62 0.06
N PRO A 157 -8.38 -15.99 1.14
CA PRO A 157 -8.98 -16.04 2.47
C PRO A 157 -10.44 -15.55 2.50
N MET A 158 -10.79 -14.59 1.64
CA MET A 158 -12.16 -14.08 1.56
C MET A 158 -13.11 -15.07 0.89
N LYS A 159 -12.66 -15.77 -0.16
CA LYS A 159 -13.44 -16.87 -0.77
C LYS A 159 -13.71 -17.97 0.26
N ILE A 160 -12.67 -18.38 0.99
CA ILE A 160 -12.78 -19.39 2.04
C ILE A 160 -13.78 -18.95 3.12
N LEU A 161 -13.65 -17.70 3.57
CA LEU A 161 -14.55 -17.13 4.60
C LEU A 161 -16.00 -17.09 4.13
N ILE A 162 -16.26 -16.56 2.93
CA ILE A 162 -17.60 -16.45 2.35
C ILE A 162 -18.22 -17.82 2.17
N ASN A 163 -17.45 -18.81 1.69
CA ASN A 163 -17.92 -20.19 1.55
C ASN A 163 -18.30 -20.81 2.90
N ARG A 164 -17.50 -20.62 3.95
CA ARG A 164 -17.84 -21.07 5.31
C ARG A 164 -19.13 -20.44 5.84
N ILE A 165 -19.34 -19.15 5.57
CA ILE A 165 -20.59 -18.47 5.96
C ILE A 165 -21.76 -19.05 5.18
N ARG A 166 -21.60 -19.28 3.87
CA ARG A 166 -22.62 -19.88 2.99
C ARG A 166 -23.05 -21.26 3.48
N GLU A 167 -22.11 -22.11 3.86
CA GLU A 167 -22.39 -23.43 4.43
C GLU A 167 -23.19 -23.35 5.73
N LYS A 168 -22.82 -22.44 6.65
CA LYS A 168 -23.58 -22.20 7.89
C LYS A 168 -24.99 -21.71 7.60
N VAL A 169 -25.16 -20.79 6.66
CA VAL A 169 -26.46 -20.24 6.27
C VAL A 169 -27.37 -21.34 5.69
N LYS A 170 -26.82 -22.29 4.95
CA LYS A 170 -27.59 -23.46 4.47
C LYS A 170 -28.14 -24.34 5.61
N GLN A 171 -27.40 -24.44 6.71
CA GLN A 171 -27.84 -25.21 7.89
C GLN A 171 -28.95 -24.52 8.72
N TRP A 172 -29.28 -23.27 8.43
CA TRP A 172 -30.36 -22.53 9.13
C TRP A 172 -31.74 -22.77 8.53
N GLN A 173 -31.86 -23.72 7.62
CA GLN A 173 -33.16 -24.14 7.04
C GLN A 173 -33.99 -24.93 8.01
#